data_ef6b08c75938b5d3cea7addb5c54861c
#
_entry.id   ef6b08c75938b5d3cea7addb5c54861c
#
_cell.length_a   1.000
_cell.length_b   1.000
_cell.length_c   1.000
_cell.angle_alpha   90.00
_cell.angle_beta   90.00
_cell.angle_gamma   90.00
#
_symmetry.space_group_name_H-M   'P 1'
#
loop_
_entity.id
_entity.type
_entity.pdbx_description
1 polymer ?
#
loop_
_entity_poly.entity_id
_entity_poly.type
_entity_poly.pdbx_seq_one_letter_code
_entity_poly.pdbx_strand_id
1 'polypeptide(L)'
;MQLNLVVTEAERERLVRLSPTPETGPLLRTLLRLRHDFVIIGRAAASPLPQALQARLEPHSDVGTAIAEFLRASGAALLARRRPPGLDGVESALHSYAAAIDTVRQEGLTRCLPNDVTERFFALCFALEQLRHNLRDLQGCVAEWATSPRQTSDS
;
A
#
# COMPACT_ATOMS: atom_id res chain seq x y z
N MET A 1 40.99 -24.82 -25.29
CA MET A 1 39.62 -25.28 -25.11
C MET A 1 38.90 -24.67 -23.88
N GLN A 2 39.61 -23.88 -23.04
CA GLN A 2 39.02 -23.23 -21.84
C GLN A 2 38.48 -21.80 -22.09
N LEU A 3 38.91 -21.10 -23.12
CA LEU A 3 38.47 -19.72 -23.41
C LEU A 3 37.00 -19.63 -23.87
N ASN A 4 36.46 -20.64 -24.54
CA ASN A 4 35.07 -20.64 -25.03
C ASN A 4 34.04 -20.84 -23.93
N LEU A 5 34.40 -21.50 -22.83
CA LEU A 5 33.49 -21.70 -21.69
C LEU A 5 33.26 -20.41 -20.89
N VAL A 6 34.31 -19.60 -20.70
CA VAL A 6 34.25 -18.33 -19.95
C VAL A 6 33.46 -17.26 -20.72
N VAL A 7 33.59 -17.24 -22.07
CA VAL A 7 32.79 -16.32 -22.91
C VAL A 7 31.32 -16.66 -22.88
N THR A 8 30.97 -17.96 -22.91
CA THR A 8 29.55 -18.43 -22.83
C THR A 8 28.92 -18.15 -21.47
N GLU A 9 29.71 -18.22 -20.41
CA GLU A 9 29.23 -17.92 -19.05
C GLU A 9 29.02 -16.42 -18.85
N ALA A 10 29.94 -15.59 -19.34
CA ALA A 10 29.82 -14.13 -19.34
C ALA A 10 28.67 -13.63 -20.23
N GLU A 11 28.39 -14.30 -21.35
CA GLU A 11 27.21 -14.00 -22.18
C GLU A 11 25.91 -14.47 -21.54
N ARG A 12 25.90 -15.61 -20.86
CA ARG A 12 24.73 -16.05 -20.05
C ARG A 12 24.46 -15.11 -18.90
N GLU A 13 25.47 -14.65 -18.16
CA GLU A 13 25.30 -13.63 -17.11
C GLU A 13 24.80 -12.29 -17.65
N ARG A 14 25.27 -11.87 -18.84
CA ARG A 14 24.75 -10.68 -19.54
C ARG A 14 23.31 -10.85 -19.98
N LEU A 15 22.92 -12.02 -20.51
CA LEU A 15 21.55 -12.32 -20.92
C LEU A 15 20.61 -12.43 -19.71
N VAL A 16 21.06 -12.96 -18.58
CA VAL A 16 20.30 -12.99 -17.32
C VAL A 16 20.14 -11.58 -16.74
N ARG A 17 21.13 -10.69 -16.88
CA ARG A 17 21.05 -9.28 -16.49
C ARG A 17 20.19 -8.43 -17.44
N LEU A 18 20.00 -8.87 -18.67
CA LEU A 18 19.18 -8.19 -19.69
C LEU A 18 17.75 -8.74 -19.76
N SER A 19 17.42 -9.82 -19.04
CA SER A 19 16.04 -10.24 -18.85
C SER A 19 15.34 -9.24 -17.94
N PRO A 20 14.34 -8.50 -18.41
CA PRO A 20 13.57 -7.56 -17.59
C PRO A 20 12.60 -8.31 -16.67
N THR A 21 13.15 -9.17 -15.81
CA THR A 21 12.36 -9.73 -14.69
C THR A 21 12.20 -8.62 -13.67
N PRO A 22 10.97 -8.30 -13.26
CA PRO A 22 10.77 -7.29 -12.25
C PRO A 22 11.52 -7.70 -10.99
N GLU A 23 12.27 -6.76 -10.43
CA GLU A 23 12.95 -6.99 -9.18
C GLU A 23 11.92 -7.24 -8.06
N THR A 24 12.05 -8.34 -7.35
CA THR A 24 11.19 -8.65 -6.19
C THR A 24 11.41 -7.70 -5.02
N GLY A 25 12.57 -7.06 -4.96
CA GLY A 25 12.98 -6.16 -3.89
C GLY A 25 12.03 -4.97 -3.66
N PRO A 26 11.62 -4.20 -4.67
CA PRO A 26 10.67 -3.10 -4.52
C PRO A 26 9.32 -3.56 -4.00
N LEU A 27 8.78 -4.65 -4.53
CA LEU A 27 7.51 -5.23 -4.08
C LEU A 27 7.59 -5.66 -2.61
N LEU A 28 8.65 -6.37 -2.21
CA LEU A 28 8.84 -6.81 -0.83
C LEU A 28 8.93 -5.62 0.13
N ARG A 29 9.70 -4.58 -0.21
CA ARG A 29 9.80 -3.36 0.60
C ARG A 29 8.45 -2.68 0.76
N THR A 30 7.66 -2.59 -0.31
CA THR A 30 6.32 -2.00 -0.26
C THR A 30 5.39 -2.81 0.63
N LEU A 31 5.39 -4.14 0.54
CA LEU A 31 4.60 -5.02 1.41
C LEU A 31 4.99 -4.88 2.90
N LEU A 32 6.28 -4.73 3.20
CA LEU A 32 6.75 -4.51 4.57
C LEU A 32 6.31 -3.15 5.13
N ARG A 33 6.31 -2.10 4.30
CA ARG A 33 5.77 -0.77 4.68
C ARG A 33 4.27 -0.83 4.92
N LEU A 34 3.50 -1.44 4.03
CA LEU A 34 2.06 -1.65 4.20
C LEU A 34 1.75 -2.41 5.49
N ARG A 35 2.50 -3.50 5.78
CA ARG A 35 2.36 -4.22 7.05
C ARG A 35 2.60 -3.30 8.26
N HIS A 36 3.61 -2.44 8.19
CA HIS A 36 3.92 -1.48 9.26
C HIS A 36 2.76 -0.49 9.47
N ASP A 37 2.23 0.08 8.39
CA ASP A 37 1.09 1.01 8.44
C ASP A 37 -0.14 0.34 9.08
N PHE A 38 -0.45 -0.90 8.70
CA PHE A 38 -1.56 -1.66 9.31
C PHE A 38 -1.35 -1.91 10.80
N VAL A 39 -0.12 -2.13 11.25
CA VAL A 39 0.17 -2.28 12.68
C VAL A 39 -0.09 -0.98 13.44
N ILE A 40 0.31 0.18 12.87
CA ILE A 40 0.06 1.48 13.50
C ILE A 40 -1.44 1.78 13.53
N ILE A 41 -2.14 1.58 12.41
CA ILE A 41 -3.60 1.77 12.30
C ILE A 41 -4.32 0.87 13.31
N GLY A 42 -3.97 -0.41 13.39
CA GLY A 42 -4.55 -1.35 14.33
C GLY A 42 -4.35 -0.95 15.79
N ARG A 43 -3.16 -0.44 16.15
CA ARG A 43 -2.89 0.08 17.51
C ARG A 43 -3.70 1.35 17.80
N ALA A 44 -3.77 2.27 16.85
CA ALA A 44 -4.55 3.49 17.00
C ALA A 44 -6.05 3.21 17.15
N ALA A 45 -6.55 2.18 16.44
CA ALA A 45 -7.95 1.75 16.46
C ALA A 45 -8.31 0.77 17.60
N ALA A 46 -7.32 0.29 18.36
CA ALA A 46 -7.55 -0.71 19.43
C ALA A 46 -8.44 -0.22 20.57
N SER A 47 -8.54 1.09 20.76
CA SER A 47 -9.45 1.69 21.75
C SER A 47 -10.43 2.63 21.04
N PRO A 48 -11.71 2.64 21.42
CA PRO A 48 -12.71 3.48 20.80
C PRO A 48 -12.35 4.97 20.96
N LEU A 49 -12.65 5.74 19.92
CA LEU A 49 -12.58 7.19 20.00
C LEU A 49 -13.74 7.73 20.89
N PRO A 50 -13.58 8.92 21.47
CA PRO A 50 -14.70 9.59 22.14
C PRO A 50 -15.92 9.68 21.22
N GLN A 51 -17.11 9.51 21.79
CA GLN A 51 -18.37 9.41 21.04
C GLN A 51 -18.58 10.58 20.05
N ALA A 52 -18.18 11.80 20.44
CA ALA A 52 -18.30 12.98 19.58
C ALA A 52 -17.44 12.88 18.31
N LEU A 53 -16.22 12.31 18.40
CA LEU A 53 -15.35 12.05 17.27
C LEU A 53 -15.86 10.89 16.43
N GLN A 54 -16.27 9.81 17.09
CA GLN A 54 -16.80 8.62 16.42
C GLN A 54 -17.99 8.98 15.54
N ALA A 55 -18.97 9.71 16.04
CA ALA A 55 -20.16 10.14 15.29
C ALA A 55 -19.81 10.98 14.03
N ARG A 56 -18.70 11.72 14.05
CA ARG A 56 -18.24 12.52 12.90
C ARG A 56 -17.49 11.69 11.86
N LEU A 57 -16.79 10.65 12.29
CA LEU A 57 -15.94 9.83 11.42
C LEU A 57 -16.64 8.57 10.88
N GLU A 58 -17.63 8.04 11.61
CA GLU A 58 -18.36 6.82 11.22
C GLU A 58 -18.99 6.89 9.83
N PRO A 59 -19.60 8.01 9.35
CA PRO A 59 -20.14 8.11 7.99
C PRO A 59 -19.07 7.95 6.88
N HIS A 60 -17.80 8.05 7.23
CA HIS A 60 -16.66 7.97 6.31
C HIS A 60 -15.83 6.70 6.53
N SER A 61 -16.41 5.66 7.16
CA SER A 61 -15.70 4.42 7.55
C SER A 61 -15.41 3.46 6.40
N ASP A 62 -15.84 3.76 5.18
CA ASP A 62 -15.67 2.93 3.98
C ASP A 62 -14.22 2.74 3.55
N VAL A 63 -13.29 3.50 4.15
CA VAL A 63 -11.83 3.41 3.88
C VAL A 63 -11.32 1.98 4.02
N GLY A 64 -11.71 1.27 5.09
CA GLY A 64 -11.28 -0.10 5.32
C GLY A 64 -11.74 -1.07 4.23
N THR A 65 -12.99 -0.94 3.79
CA THR A 65 -13.57 -1.75 2.71
C THR A 65 -12.88 -1.48 1.39
N ALA A 66 -12.72 -0.21 1.01
CA ALA A 66 -12.06 0.19 -0.23
C ALA A 66 -10.60 -0.32 -0.31
N ILE A 67 -9.84 -0.22 0.79
CA ILE A 67 -8.48 -0.74 0.88
C ILE A 67 -8.46 -2.26 0.74
N ALA A 68 -9.36 -2.97 1.43
CA ALA A 68 -9.43 -4.43 1.38
C ALA A 68 -9.77 -4.94 -0.03
N GLU A 69 -10.66 -4.28 -0.73
CA GLU A 69 -11.02 -4.60 -2.13
C GLU A 69 -9.84 -4.36 -3.06
N PHE A 70 -9.17 -3.21 -2.95
CA PHE A 70 -7.98 -2.90 -3.75
C PHE A 70 -6.86 -3.92 -3.52
N LEU A 71 -6.58 -4.30 -2.28
CA LEU A 71 -5.51 -5.27 -1.97
C LEU A 71 -5.83 -6.67 -2.52
N ARG A 72 -7.09 -7.14 -2.39
CA ARG A 72 -7.50 -8.43 -2.97
C ARG A 72 -7.37 -8.43 -4.49
N ALA A 73 -7.84 -7.37 -5.13
CA ALA A 73 -7.76 -7.23 -6.59
C ALA A 73 -6.32 -7.08 -7.08
N SER A 74 -5.46 -6.38 -6.35
CA SER A 74 -4.02 -6.25 -6.64
C SER A 74 -3.31 -7.60 -6.51
N GLY A 75 -3.62 -8.40 -5.49
CA GLY A 75 -3.09 -9.75 -5.33
C GLY A 75 -3.51 -10.67 -6.48
N ALA A 76 -4.78 -10.64 -6.87
CA ALA A 76 -5.28 -11.40 -8.01
C ALA A 76 -4.63 -10.96 -9.34
N ALA A 77 -4.44 -9.66 -9.53
CA ALA A 77 -3.77 -9.10 -10.70
C ALA A 77 -2.30 -9.53 -10.78
N LEU A 78 -1.58 -9.49 -9.65
CA LEU A 78 -0.19 -9.93 -9.54
C LEU A 78 -0.04 -11.40 -9.93
N LEU A 79 -0.87 -12.28 -9.36
CA LEU A 79 -0.85 -13.72 -9.66
C LEU A 79 -1.18 -14.01 -11.13
N ALA A 80 -2.13 -13.29 -11.70
CA ALA A 80 -2.55 -13.44 -13.10
C ALA A 80 -1.66 -12.67 -14.09
N ARG A 81 -0.66 -11.90 -13.62
CA ARG A 81 0.14 -10.96 -14.42
C ARG A 81 -0.73 -10.04 -15.26
N ARG A 82 -1.74 -9.46 -14.64
CA ARG A 82 -2.66 -8.50 -15.26
C ARG A 82 -2.46 -7.12 -14.66
N ARG A 83 -2.97 -6.11 -15.36
CA ARG A 83 -2.99 -4.73 -14.87
C ARG A 83 -3.60 -4.64 -13.46
N PRO A 84 -3.00 -3.85 -12.55
CA PRO A 84 -3.58 -3.62 -11.23
C PRO A 84 -4.93 -2.87 -11.35
N PRO A 85 -5.78 -2.96 -10.31
CA PRO A 85 -6.97 -2.13 -10.22
C PRO A 85 -6.61 -0.64 -10.10
N GLY A 86 -7.55 0.25 -10.44
CA GLY A 86 -7.45 1.67 -10.14
C GLY A 86 -7.48 1.94 -8.63
N LEU A 87 -6.90 3.07 -8.22
CA LEU A 87 -6.92 3.54 -6.82
C LEU A 87 -8.06 4.52 -6.52
N ASP A 88 -8.87 4.86 -7.52
CA ASP A 88 -9.88 5.93 -7.42
C ASP A 88 -10.83 5.73 -6.22
N GLY A 89 -11.27 4.51 -5.99
CA GLY A 89 -12.14 4.17 -4.85
C GLY A 89 -11.45 4.38 -3.50
N VAL A 90 -10.19 3.96 -3.37
CA VAL A 90 -9.39 4.16 -2.15
C VAL A 90 -9.09 5.63 -1.94
N GLU A 91 -8.69 6.35 -2.98
CA GLU A 91 -8.38 7.78 -2.90
C GLU A 91 -9.61 8.60 -2.54
N SER A 92 -10.77 8.30 -3.11
CA SER A 92 -12.04 8.93 -2.76
C SER A 92 -12.42 8.70 -1.30
N ALA A 93 -12.33 7.46 -0.81
CA ALA A 93 -12.64 7.13 0.58
C ALA A 93 -11.66 7.83 1.56
N LEU A 94 -10.36 7.80 1.29
CA LEU A 94 -9.35 8.49 2.11
C LEU A 94 -9.52 10.00 2.09
N HIS A 95 -9.87 10.59 0.95
CA HIS A 95 -10.15 12.03 0.85
C HIS A 95 -11.38 12.42 1.68
N SER A 96 -12.46 11.64 1.59
CA SER A 96 -13.68 11.85 2.40
C SER A 96 -13.36 11.78 3.90
N TYR A 97 -12.56 10.79 4.32
CA TYR A 97 -12.14 10.65 5.71
C TYR A 97 -11.26 11.82 6.18
N ALA A 98 -10.31 12.26 5.35
CA ALA A 98 -9.46 13.40 5.65
C ALA A 98 -10.27 14.71 5.80
N ALA A 99 -11.28 14.93 4.95
CA ALA A 99 -12.17 16.07 5.06
C ALA A 99 -12.99 16.06 6.36
N ALA A 100 -13.44 14.88 6.81
CA ALA A 100 -14.09 14.72 8.11
C ALA A 100 -13.15 15.03 9.28
N ILE A 101 -11.88 14.62 9.20
CA ILE A 101 -10.85 14.98 10.18
C ILE A 101 -10.65 16.50 10.25
N ASP A 102 -10.58 17.17 9.11
CA ASP A 102 -10.43 18.63 9.08
C ASP A 102 -11.63 19.35 9.69
N THR A 103 -12.85 18.86 9.45
CA THR A 103 -14.06 19.34 10.11
C THR A 103 -13.98 19.18 11.63
N VAL A 104 -13.58 18.01 12.12
CA VAL A 104 -13.37 17.75 13.56
C VAL A 104 -12.37 18.73 14.17
N ARG A 105 -11.28 19.06 13.46
CA ARG A 105 -10.28 20.04 13.90
C ARG A 105 -10.84 21.46 13.93
N GLN A 106 -11.58 21.87 12.91
CA GLN A 106 -12.20 23.19 12.79
C GLN A 106 -13.25 23.41 13.88
N GLU A 107 -14.04 22.40 14.20
CA GLU A 107 -15.01 22.40 15.31
C GLU A 107 -14.33 22.41 16.69
N GLY A 108 -13.01 22.27 16.76
CA GLY A 108 -12.24 22.30 18.01
C GLY A 108 -12.42 21.05 18.87
N LEU A 109 -13.02 19.97 18.35
CA LEU A 109 -13.28 18.74 19.09
C LEU A 109 -11.99 18.03 19.55
N THR A 110 -10.85 18.35 18.93
CA THR A 110 -9.55 17.80 19.32
C THR A 110 -8.91 18.50 20.51
N ARG A 111 -9.37 19.73 20.88
CA ARG A 111 -8.72 20.58 21.91
C ARG A 111 -8.90 20.06 23.32
N CYS A 112 -10.00 19.36 23.57
CA CYS A 112 -10.36 18.88 24.91
C CYS A 112 -10.10 17.37 25.08
N LEU A 113 -9.37 16.77 24.14
CA LEU A 113 -9.05 15.35 24.22
C LEU A 113 -7.92 15.10 25.24
N PRO A 114 -7.95 13.97 25.96
CA PRO A 114 -6.81 13.49 26.71
C PRO A 114 -5.59 13.30 25.78
N ASN A 115 -4.39 13.49 26.30
CA ASN A 115 -3.16 13.44 25.50
C ASN A 115 -2.98 12.12 24.76
N ASP A 116 -3.27 10.99 25.41
CA ASP A 116 -3.18 9.65 24.81
C ASP A 116 -4.18 9.45 23.65
N VAL A 117 -5.37 10.04 23.73
CA VAL A 117 -6.37 10.02 22.65
C VAL A 117 -5.90 10.90 21.50
N THR A 118 -5.35 12.07 21.82
CA THR A 118 -4.81 13.01 20.83
C THR A 118 -3.65 12.38 20.05
N GLU A 119 -2.70 11.75 20.74
CA GLU A 119 -1.57 11.06 20.11
C GLU A 119 -2.04 9.94 19.18
N ARG A 120 -2.97 9.09 19.63
CA ARG A 120 -3.54 8.01 18.81
C ARG A 120 -4.29 8.54 17.58
N PHE A 121 -5.06 9.62 17.75
CA PHE A 121 -5.78 10.24 16.64
C PHE A 121 -4.83 10.77 15.57
N PHE A 122 -3.77 11.47 15.96
CA PHE A 122 -2.77 11.95 14.99
C PHE A 122 -1.93 10.82 14.39
N ALA A 123 -1.60 9.79 15.18
CA ALA A 123 -0.92 8.60 14.65
C ALA A 123 -1.77 7.89 13.57
N LEU A 124 -3.09 7.78 13.78
CA LEU A 124 -4.02 7.24 12.79
C LEU A 124 -4.03 8.08 11.51
N CYS A 125 -4.13 9.42 11.63
CA CYS A 125 -4.13 10.32 10.48
C CYS A 125 -2.84 10.18 9.67
N PHE A 126 -1.69 10.16 10.34
CA PHE A 126 -0.39 9.97 9.70
C PHE A 126 -0.27 8.61 9.02
N ALA A 127 -0.68 7.53 9.69
CA ALA A 127 -0.60 6.18 9.14
C ALA A 127 -1.50 5.99 7.91
N LEU A 128 -2.68 6.61 7.87
CA LEU A 128 -3.55 6.59 6.70
C LEU A 128 -2.94 7.32 5.51
N GLU A 129 -2.25 8.44 5.73
CA GLU A 129 -1.53 9.16 4.67
C GLU A 129 -0.34 8.35 4.13
N GLN A 130 0.44 7.70 5.01
CA GLN A 130 1.52 6.80 4.60
C GLN A 130 0.98 5.59 3.83
N LEU A 131 -0.12 5.00 4.31
CA LEU A 131 -0.80 3.89 3.64
C LEU A 131 -1.20 4.28 2.20
N ARG A 132 -1.75 5.48 2.00
CA ARG A 132 -2.10 5.99 0.67
C ARG A 132 -0.90 5.97 -0.30
N HIS A 133 0.27 6.45 0.14
CA HIS A 133 1.49 6.42 -0.65
C HIS A 133 1.96 5.00 -0.95
N ASN A 134 1.96 4.13 0.07
CA ASN A 134 2.39 2.75 -0.10
C ASN A 134 1.44 1.92 -0.99
N LEU A 135 0.14 2.24 -1.03
CA LEU A 135 -0.80 1.61 -1.97
C LEU A 135 -0.55 2.04 -3.44
N ARG A 136 -0.14 3.29 -3.67
CA ARG A 136 0.32 3.74 -5.01
C ARG A 136 1.59 3.02 -5.44
N ASP A 137 2.55 2.87 -4.53
CA ASP A 137 3.77 2.11 -4.79
C ASP A 137 3.45 0.64 -5.12
N LEU A 138 2.50 0.02 -4.39
CA LEU A 138 2.02 -1.33 -4.70
C LEU A 138 1.42 -1.42 -6.09
N GLN A 139 0.57 -0.46 -6.47
CA GLN A 139 -0.02 -0.40 -7.81
C GLN A 139 1.08 -0.35 -8.88
N GLY A 140 2.11 0.48 -8.69
CA GLY A 140 3.28 0.56 -9.58
C GLY A 140 4.00 -0.77 -9.70
N CYS A 141 4.32 -1.41 -8.59
CA CYS A 141 4.97 -2.72 -8.58
C CYS A 141 4.14 -3.79 -9.33
N VAL A 142 2.82 -3.84 -9.11
CA VAL A 142 1.94 -4.80 -9.81
C VAL A 142 1.89 -4.50 -11.30
N ALA A 143 1.89 -3.22 -11.71
CA ALA A 143 1.91 -2.82 -13.11
C ALA A 143 3.21 -3.26 -13.81
N GLU A 144 4.36 -3.11 -13.16
CA GLU A 144 5.65 -3.59 -13.67
C GLU A 144 5.65 -5.11 -13.87
N TRP A 145 5.09 -5.87 -12.93
CA TRP A 145 4.94 -7.32 -13.06
C TRP A 145 4.02 -7.74 -14.20
N ALA A 146 3.00 -6.96 -14.50
CA ALA A 146 2.08 -7.22 -15.60
C ALA A 146 2.72 -7.05 -16.97
N THR A 147 3.69 -6.12 -17.10
CA THR A 147 4.36 -5.79 -18.37
C THR A 147 5.60 -6.65 -18.63
N SER A 148 6.11 -7.35 -17.61
CA SER A 148 7.32 -8.17 -17.75
C SER A 148 7.05 -9.45 -18.53
N PRO A 149 7.94 -9.83 -19.47
CA PRO A 149 7.78 -11.05 -20.26
C PRO A 149 7.76 -12.28 -19.36
N ARG A 150 6.91 -13.27 -19.73
CA ARG A 150 6.92 -14.60 -19.08
C ARG A 150 8.24 -15.29 -19.40
N GLN A 151 8.96 -15.74 -18.39
CA GLN A 151 9.96 -16.77 -18.61
C GLN A 151 9.18 -18.03 -18.99
N THR A 152 9.19 -18.39 -20.27
CA THR A 152 8.87 -19.77 -20.69
C THR A 152 10.00 -20.62 -20.13
N SER A 153 9.74 -21.33 -19.04
CA SER A 153 10.59 -22.45 -18.62
C SER A 153 10.40 -23.52 -19.67
N ASP A 154 11.28 -23.54 -20.66
CA ASP A 154 11.46 -24.73 -21.51
C ASP A 154 11.99 -25.83 -20.59
N SER A 155 11.16 -26.85 -20.42
CA SER A 155 11.48 -28.13 -19.79
C SER A 155 12.34 -28.97 -20.70
#